data_d8889fdc94b2797018e1978a25d1d97b
#
_entry.id   d8889fdc94b2797018e1978a25d1d97b
#
_cell.length_a   1.000
_cell.length_b   1.000
_cell.length_c   1.000
_cell.angle_alpha   90.00
_cell.angle_beta   90.00
_cell.angle_gamma   90.00
#
_symmetry.space_group_name_H-M   'P 1'
#
loop_
_entity.id
_entity.type
_entity.pdbx_description
1 polymer ?
#
loop_
_entity_poly.entity_id
_entity_poly.type
_entity_poly.pdbx_seq_one_letter_code
_entity_poly.pdbx_strand_id
1 'polypeptide(L)'
;SELAGKGGFLAALHFAQSVNGGPGKLLANVTGVETPIITMLGCGVVGTGAAELAAAFGNEVRILDVNMNTMLAAKKTSPANITYMISNRTNLEKCLRESDVIINGILWAKDRKDHIVYREDLKLMKPGAMIVDVACDENGAIETCRDTTHDDPIYFVDNSPAAFSQAASVTLANATLPYLLQMADKGFKKAMEDNRLLRLGMTCYDGKLTLKETALKQNREWTDADELVKVW
;
A
#
# COMPACT_ATOMS: atom_id res chain seq x y z
N SER A 1 -1.11 4.25 -7.54
CA SER A 1 -1.45 2.96 -6.90
C SER A 1 -0.47 1.85 -7.28
N GLU A 2 -0.18 1.58 -8.57
CA GLU A 2 0.79 0.56 -8.99
C GLU A 2 2.20 0.88 -8.47
N LEU A 3 2.67 2.11 -8.64
CA LEU A 3 3.94 2.59 -8.10
C LEU A 3 4.02 2.42 -6.58
N ALA A 4 2.91 2.63 -5.86
CA ALA A 4 2.88 2.43 -4.42
C ALA A 4 3.13 0.96 -4.06
N GLY A 5 2.51 0.02 -4.78
CA GLY A 5 2.77 -1.40 -4.61
C GLY A 5 4.22 -1.78 -4.89
N LYS A 6 4.77 -1.35 -6.02
CA LYS A 6 6.18 -1.58 -6.36
C LYS A 6 7.12 -0.97 -5.32
N GLY A 7 6.82 0.26 -4.86
CA GLY A 7 7.55 0.92 -3.78
C GLY A 7 7.52 0.13 -2.47
N GLY A 8 6.37 -0.49 -2.14
CA GLY A 8 6.24 -1.35 -0.96
C GLY A 8 7.18 -2.56 -1.00
N PHE A 9 7.29 -3.22 -2.14
CA PHE A 9 8.26 -4.30 -2.29
C PHE A 9 9.73 -3.81 -2.25
N LEU A 10 10.03 -2.66 -2.88
CA LEU A 10 11.37 -2.07 -2.80
C LEU A 10 11.75 -1.68 -1.36
N ALA A 11 10.81 -1.17 -0.58
CA ALA A 11 11.01 -0.90 0.84
C ALA A 11 11.29 -2.20 1.62
N ALA A 12 10.51 -3.26 1.37
CA ALA A 12 10.78 -4.57 1.96
C ALA A 12 12.19 -5.07 1.61
N LEU A 13 12.60 -4.95 0.36
CA LEU A 13 13.93 -5.34 -0.11
C LEU A 13 15.04 -4.55 0.61
N HIS A 14 14.84 -3.24 0.80
CA HIS A 14 15.78 -2.36 1.48
C HIS A 14 15.92 -2.76 2.96
N PHE A 15 14.80 -2.89 3.67
CA PHE A 15 14.80 -3.17 5.11
C PHE A 15 15.02 -4.66 5.46
N ALA A 16 14.96 -5.57 4.50
CA ALA A 16 15.39 -6.95 4.72
C ALA A 16 16.91 -7.08 4.91
N GLN A 17 17.69 -6.08 4.49
CA GLN A 17 19.14 -6.09 4.58
C GLN A 17 19.63 -5.78 6.00
N SER A 18 20.67 -6.48 6.46
CA SER A 18 21.23 -6.28 7.83
C SER A 18 21.81 -4.90 8.05
N VAL A 19 22.36 -4.27 7.00
CA VAL A 19 22.89 -2.89 7.06
C VAL A 19 21.81 -1.84 7.34
N ASN A 20 20.54 -2.20 7.10
CA ASN A 20 19.38 -1.35 7.34
C ASN A 20 18.54 -1.81 8.55
N GLY A 21 19.12 -2.62 9.43
CA GLY A 21 18.47 -3.14 10.64
C GLY A 21 17.60 -4.38 10.43
N GLY A 22 17.58 -4.95 9.23
CA GLY A 22 16.79 -6.11 8.89
C GLY A 22 17.45 -7.46 9.21
N PRO A 23 16.75 -8.58 8.92
CA PRO A 23 17.23 -9.94 9.22
C PRO A 23 18.38 -10.44 8.33
N GLY A 24 18.88 -9.62 7.39
CA GLY A 24 19.93 -10.02 6.47
C GLY A 24 19.44 -10.93 5.33
N LYS A 25 18.19 -10.82 4.93
CA LYS A 25 17.59 -11.59 3.83
C LYS A 25 17.66 -10.84 2.50
N LEU A 26 18.01 -11.55 1.44
CA LEU A 26 17.82 -11.07 0.07
C LEU A 26 16.47 -11.59 -0.43
N LEU A 27 15.55 -10.68 -0.75
CA LEU A 27 14.22 -11.03 -1.26
C LEU A 27 14.27 -11.29 -2.78
N ALA A 28 15.00 -12.34 -3.14
CA ALA A 28 15.15 -12.81 -4.51
C ALA A 28 15.44 -14.31 -4.53
N ASN A 29 15.17 -14.96 -5.66
CA ASN A 29 15.59 -16.35 -5.83
C ASN A 29 17.11 -16.44 -6.04
N VAL A 30 17.77 -17.24 -5.19
CA VAL A 30 19.21 -17.48 -5.27
C VAL A 30 19.47 -18.98 -5.20
N THR A 31 20.33 -19.48 -6.09
CA THR A 31 20.68 -20.90 -6.12
C THR A 31 21.29 -21.33 -4.78
N GLY A 32 20.75 -22.41 -4.22
CA GLY A 32 21.23 -22.98 -2.95
C GLY A 32 20.62 -22.35 -1.68
N VAL A 33 19.70 -21.39 -1.83
CA VAL A 33 18.96 -20.76 -0.73
C VAL A 33 17.47 -20.96 -0.94
N GLU A 34 16.72 -21.14 0.15
CA GLU A 34 15.26 -21.22 0.08
C GLU A 34 14.68 -19.92 -0.50
N THR A 35 13.77 -20.08 -1.47
CA THR A 35 13.10 -18.94 -2.11
C THR A 35 12.21 -18.20 -1.13
N PRO A 36 12.36 -16.89 -0.97
CA PRO A 36 11.48 -16.11 -0.08
C PRO A 36 10.03 -16.14 -0.54
N ILE A 37 9.12 -16.11 0.44
CA ILE A 37 7.68 -16.07 0.21
C ILE A 37 7.17 -14.66 0.55
N ILE A 38 6.56 -14.01 -0.44
CA ILE A 38 6.01 -12.66 -0.31
C ILE A 38 4.49 -12.75 -0.46
N THR A 39 3.75 -12.34 0.56
CA THR A 39 2.27 -12.35 0.50
C THR A 39 1.72 -10.93 0.39
N MET A 40 0.80 -10.75 -0.56
CA MET A 40 0.03 -9.52 -0.73
C MET A 40 -1.36 -9.69 -0.11
N LEU A 41 -1.77 -8.73 0.69
CA LEU A 41 -3.16 -8.58 1.12
C LEU A 41 -3.83 -7.62 0.15
N GLY A 42 -4.80 -8.14 -0.64
CA GLY A 42 -5.52 -7.44 -1.69
C GLY A 42 -4.94 -7.64 -3.09
N CYS A 43 -5.84 -7.90 -4.05
CA CYS A 43 -5.56 -8.09 -5.48
C CYS A 43 -5.90 -6.84 -6.30
N GLY A 44 -5.90 -5.67 -5.67
CA GLY A 44 -6.05 -4.38 -6.34
C GLY A 44 -4.77 -3.94 -7.04
N VAL A 45 -4.78 -2.72 -7.61
CA VAL A 45 -3.64 -2.16 -8.35
C VAL A 45 -2.35 -2.07 -7.51
N VAL A 46 -2.47 -1.83 -6.21
CA VAL A 46 -1.33 -1.83 -5.27
C VAL A 46 -0.76 -3.24 -5.13
N GLY A 47 -1.62 -4.21 -4.79
CA GLY A 47 -1.19 -5.58 -4.54
C GLY A 47 -0.63 -6.27 -5.79
N THR A 48 -1.26 -6.09 -6.96
CA THR A 48 -0.75 -6.64 -8.24
C THR A 48 0.58 -5.99 -8.63
N GLY A 49 0.74 -4.67 -8.46
CA GLY A 49 2.00 -3.99 -8.74
C GLY A 49 3.16 -4.47 -7.87
N ALA A 50 2.92 -4.69 -6.57
CA ALA A 50 3.90 -5.27 -5.66
C ALA A 50 4.22 -6.73 -6.04
N ALA A 51 3.18 -7.52 -6.34
CA ALA A 51 3.30 -8.93 -6.69
C ALA A 51 4.11 -9.16 -7.96
N GLU A 52 3.87 -8.37 -9.00
CA GLU A 52 4.60 -8.44 -10.28
C GLU A 52 6.10 -8.18 -10.08
N LEU A 53 6.44 -7.15 -9.31
CA LEU A 53 7.84 -6.84 -9.05
C LEU A 53 8.50 -7.91 -8.18
N ALA A 54 7.84 -8.38 -7.12
CA ALA A 54 8.34 -9.46 -6.27
C ALA A 54 8.53 -10.76 -7.07
N ALA A 55 7.60 -11.07 -7.98
CA ALA A 55 7.69 -12.23 -8.87
C ALA A 55 8.85 -12.11 -9.87
N ALA A 56 9.11 -10.91 -10.40
CA ALA A 56 10.23 -10.64 -11.29
C ALA A 56 11.60 -10.86 -10.61
N PHE A 57 11.69 -10.70 -9.28
CA PHE A 57 12.86 -11.07 -8.49
C PHE A 57 12.95 -12.58 -8.21
N GLY A 58 11.99 -13.37 -8.72
CA GLY A 58 11.97 -14.83 -8.60
C GLY A 58 11.41 -15.35 -7.29
N ASN A 59 10.82 -14.50 -6.44
CA ASN A 59 10.19 -14.92 -5.20
C ASN A 59 8.95 -15.79 -5.45
N GLU A 60 8.58 -16.64 -4.49
CA GLU A 60 7.24 -17.20 -4.41
C GLU A 60 6.27 -16.10 -3.94
N VAL A 61 5.24 -15.82 -4.72
CA VAL A 61 4.30 -14.75 -4.42
C VAL A 61 2.91 -15.31 -4.19
N ARG A 62 2.25 -14.81 -3.15
CA ARG A 62 0.85 -15.15 -2.83
C ARG A 62 0.01 -13.88 -2.78
N ILE A 63 -1.18 -13.92 -3.33
CA ILE A 63 -2.15 -12.83 -3.26
C ILE A 63 -3.41 -13.37 -2.59
N LEU A 64 -3.85 -12.71 -1.51
CA LEU A 64 -5.11 -12.96 -0.84
C LEU A 64 -6.11 -11.88 -1.19
N ASP A 65 -7.26 -12.26 -1.70
CA ASP A 65 -8.39 -11.36 -1.94
C ASP A 65 -9.73 -12.08 -1.68
N VAL A 66 -10.77 -11.33 -1.39
CA VAL A 66 -12.14 -11.85 -1.25
C VAL A 66 -12.84 -11.94 -2.59
N ASN A 67 -12.39 -11.21 -3.60
CA ASN A 67 -13.02 -11.12 -4.91
C ASN A 67 -12.38 -12.06 -5.94
N MET A 68 -13.05 -13.18 -6.19
CA MET A 68 -12.62 -14.18 -7.16
C MET A 68 -12.47 -13.61 -8.58
N ASN A 69 -13.35 -12.70 -8.99
CA ASN A 69 -13.31 -12.15 -10.36
C ASN A 69 -12.09 -11.28 -10.57
N THR A 70 -11.70 -10.48 -9.56
CA THR A 70 -10.47 -9.67 -9.60
C THR A 70 -9.25 -10.58 -9.71
N MET A 71 -9.19 -11.65 -8.91
CA MET A 71 -8.10 -12.63 -8.98
C MET A 71 -8.03 -13.34 -10.31
N LEU A 72 -9.17 -13.76 -10.88
CA LEU A 72 -9.22 -14.39 -12.20
C LEU A 72 -8.77 -13.46 -13.32
N ALA A 73 -9.12 -12.19 -13.24
CA ALA A 73 -8.66 -11.18 -14.20
C ALA A 73 -7.13 -10.99 -14.11
N ALA A 74 -6.59 -10.78 -12.91
CA ALA A 74 -5.17 -10.61 -12.67
C ALA A 74 -4.36 -11.83 -13.11
N LYS A 75 -4.83 -13.04 -12.83
CA LYS A 75 -4.15 -14.30 -13.16
C LYS A 75 -3.88 -14.48 -14.65
N LYS A 76 -4.67 -13.85 -15.54
CA LYS A 76 -4.50 -14.00 -16.99
C LYS A 76 -3.20 -13.42 -17.52
N THR A 77 -2.65 -12.42 -16.85
CA THR A 77 -1.44 -11.69 -17.26
C THR A 77 -0.27 -11.87 -16.31
N SER A 78 -0.49 -12.57 -15.20
CA SER A 78 0.50 -12.70 -14.13
C SER A 78 1.58 -13.73 -14.44
N PRO A 79 2.81 -13.55 -13.91
CA PRO A 79 3.84 -14.57 -13.86
C PRO A 79 3.39 -15.87 -13.17
N ALA A 80 3.98 -17.00 -13.56
CA ALA A 80 3.60 -18.33 -13.07
C ALA A 80 3.91 -18.57 -11.57
N ASN A 81 4.83 -17.80 -10.99
CA ASN A 81 5.20 -17.87 -9.57
C ASN A 81 4.29 -17.04 -8.65
N ILE A 82 3.12 -16.61 -9.14
CA ILE A 82 2.08 -15.95 -8.33
C ILE A 82 0.92 -16.93 -8.09
N THR A 83 0.62 -17.18 -6.82
CA THR A 83 -0.51 -17.99 -6.37
C THR A 83 -1.63 -17.08 -5.83
N TYR A 84 -2.85 -17.31 -6.28
CA TYR A 84 -4.04 -16.58 -5.84
C TYR A 84 -4.85 -17.42 -4.86
N MET A 85 -5.20 -16.85 -3.72
CA MET A 85 -5.91 -17.54 -2.63
C MET A 85 -7.08 -16.68 -2.14
N ILE A 86 -8.20 -17.31 -1.80
CA ILE A 86 -9.31 -16.62 -1.14
C ILE A 86 -8.85 -16.13 0.24
N SER A 87 -9.08 -14.85 0.52
CA SER A 87 -8.83 -14.24 1.82
C SER A 87 -9.86 -14.75 2.82
N ASN A 88 -9.44 -15.71 3.65
CA ASN A 88 -10.15 -16.21 4.81
C ASN A 88 -9.15 -16.47 5.94
N ARG A 89 -9.64 -16.72 7.13
CA ARG A 89 -8.80 -16.89 8.31
C ARG A 89 -7.74 -17.98 8.14
N THR A 90 -8.13 -19.15 7.62
CA THR A 90 -7.21 -20.28 7.42
C THR A 90 -6.06 -19.95 6.46
N ASN A 91 -6.39 -19.33 5.32
CA ASN A 91 -5.38 -18.96 4.33
C ASN A 91 -4.49 -17.80 4.84
N LEU A 92 -5.07 -16.84 5.56
CA LEU A 92 -4.31 -15.76 6.19
C LEU A 92 -3.30 -16.31 7.20
N GLU A 93 -3.72 -17.16 8.12
CA GLU A 93 -2.82 -17.76 9.12
C GLU A 93 -1.70 -18.59 8.47
N LYS A 94 -2.03 -19.36 7.41
CA LYS A 94 -1.03 -20.06 6.62
C LYS A 94 0.00 -19.09 6.06
N CYS A 95 -0.45 -18.00 5.43
CA CYS A 95 0.44 -17.01 4.86
C CYS A 95 1.28 -16.30 5.92
N LEU A 96 0.71 -15.95 7.07
CA LEU A 96 1.46 -15.36 8.19
C LEU A 96 2.59 -16.26 8.67
N ARG A 97 2.35 -17.59 8.78
CA ARG A 97 3.37 -18.56 9.22
C ARG A 97 4.49 -18.78 8.21
N GLU A 98 4.17 -18.70 6.93
CA GLU A 98 5.10 -19.11 5.87
C GLU A 98 5.81 -17.93 5.19
N SER A 99 5.25 -16.72 5.24
CA SER A 99 5.80 -15.57 4.51
C SER A 99 7.01 -14.95 5.22
N ASP A 100 7.92 -14.45 4.41
CA ASP A 100 9.01 -13.60 4.85
C ASP A 100 8.59 -12.13 4.86
N VAL A 101 7.66 -11.75 3.97
CA VAL A 101 7.09 -10.41 3.89
C VAL A 101 5.59 -10.49 3.64
N ILE A 102 4.83 -9.68 4.36
CA ILE A 102 3.43 -9.38 4.10
C ILE A 102 3.34 -7.93 3.60
N ILE A 103 2.72 -7.69 2.45
CA ILE A 103 2.48 -6.34 1.93
C ILE A 103 0.97 -6.09 1.91
N ASN A 104 0.51 -5.10 2.68
CA ASN A 104 -0.89 -4.71 2.67
C ASN A 104 -1.16 -3.62 1.63
N GLY A 105 -2.09 -3.91 0.73
CA GLY A 105 -2.59 -2.97 -0.28
C GLY A 105 -4.12 -2.84 -0.24
N ILE A 106 -4.77 -3.26 0.85
CA ILE A 106 -6.22 -3.18 1.00
C ILE A 106 -6.60 -1.80 1.51
N LEU A 107 -7.44 -1.11 0.76
CA LEU A 107 -8.09 0.10 1.23
C LEU A 107 -9.16 -0.30 2.26
N TRP A 108 -8.87 -0.07 3.54
CA TRP A 108 -9.78 -0.39 4.64
C TRP A 108 -10.76 0.74 4.87
N ALA A 109 -12.04 0.42 4.98
CA ALA A 109 -13.06 1.46 5.19
C ALA A 109 -12.89 2.08 6.59
N LYS A 110 -12.87 3.41 6.65
CA LYS A 110 -12.56 4.18 7.87
C LYS A 110 -13.61 4.07 8.99
N ASP A 111 -14.80 3.59 8.67
CA ASP A 111 -15.88 3.31 9.62
C ASP A 111 -15.82 1.90 10.23
N ARG A 112 -14.93 1.05 9.73
CA ARG A 112 -14.70 -0.29 10.28
C ARG A 112 -13.90 -0.21 11.57
N LYS A 113 -14.19 -1.15 12.48
CA LYS A 113 -13.50 -1.30 13.78
C LYS A 113 -12.77 -2.64 13.89
N ASP A 114 -12.89 -3.48 12.88
CA ASP A 114 -12.22 -4.76 12.77
C ASP A 114 -10.94 -4.64 11.93
N HIS A 115 -10.09 -5.63 12.03
CA HIS A 115 -8.83 -5.73 11.29
C HIS A 115 -8.77 -7.07 10.55
N ILE A 116 -7.90 -7.18 9.56
CA ILE A 116 -7.56 -8.44 8.91
C ILE A 116 -6.47 -9.16 9.71
N VAL A 117 -5.44 -8.41 10.11
CA VAL A 117 -4.33 -8.91 10.93
C VAL A 117 -4.38 -8.22 12.29
N TYR A 118 -4.59 -9.01 13.32
CA TYR A 118 -4.61 -8.55 14.71
C TYR A 118 -3.21 -8.64 15.35
N ARG A 119 -2.99 -7.90 16.43
CA ARG A 119 -1.73 -7.94 17.18
C ARG A 119 -1.33 -9.37 17.58
N GLU A 120 -2.29 -10.18 17.98
CA GLU A 120 -2.04 -11.57 18.36
C GLU A 120 -1.55 -12.44 17.21
N ASP A 121 -1.91 -12.11 15.98
CA ASP A 121 -1.52 -12.83 14.77
C ASP A 121 -0.03 -12.70 14.46
N LEU A 122 0.60 -11.62 14.91
CA LEU A 122 2.05 -11.41 14.70
C LEU A 122 2.89 -12.53 15.32
N LYS A 123 2.37 -13.22 16.35
CA LYS A 123 3.02 -14.40 16.96
C LYS A 123 3.13 -15.60 16.02
N LEU A 124 2.33 -15.62 14.94
CA LEU A 124 2.37 -16.66 13.91
C LEU A 124 3.52 -16.46 12.93
N MET A 125 4.02 -15.24 12.82
CA MET A 125 5.02 -14.89 11.81
C MET A 125 6.40 -15.46 12.14
N LYS A 126 7.18 -15.74 11.11
CA LYS A 126 8.58 -16.20 11.26
C LYS A 126 9.42 -15.12 11.95
N PRO A 127 10.46 -15.51 12.71
CA PRO A 127 11.49 -14.56 13.14
C PRO A 127 12.12 -13.87 11.92
N GLY A 128 12.19 -12.55 11.97
CA GLY A 128 12.71 -11.75 10.87
C GLY A 128 11.72 -11.49 9.71
N ALA A 129 10.49 -11.99 9.79
CA ALA A 129 9.45 -11.61 8.84
C ALA A 129 9.00 -10.15 9.08
N MET A 130 8.47 -9.51 8.04
CA MET A 130 8.07 -8.11 8.12
C MET A 130 6.69 -7.86 7.50
N ILE A 131 6.03 -6.80 7.95
CA ILE A 131 4.82 -6.28 7.32
C ILE A 131 5.13 -4.90 6.72
N VAL A 132 4.75 -4.70 5.47
CA VAL A 132 4.78 -3.40 4.80
C VAL A 132 3.35 -2.97 4.54
N ASP A 133 2.89 -1.93 5.21
CA ASP A 133 1.55 -1.41 5.02
C ASP A 133 1.57 -0.20 4.07
N VAL A 134 1.24 -0.47 2.80
CA VAL A 134 1.17 0.56 1.75
C VAL A 134 -0.13 1.36 1.84
N ALA A 135 -1.14 0.80 2.48
CA ALA A 135 -2.47 1.39 2.65
C ALA A 135 -2.75 1.80 4.10
N CYS A 136 -1.68 2.14 4.86
CA CYS A 136 -1.79 2.49 6.27
C CYS A 136 -2.78 3.64 6.48
N ASP A 137 -3.79 3.37 7.29
CA ASP A 137 -4.79 4.34 7.73
C ASP A 137 -5.04 4.11 9.23
N GLU A 138 -5.51 5.14 9.93
CA GLU A 138 -6.00 4.99 11.31
C GLU A 138 -7.12 3.95 11.34
N ASN A 139 -7.00 2.94 12.21
CA ASN A 139 -7.86 1.75 12.24
C ASN A 139 -7.86 0.95 10.93
N GLY A 140 -6.71 0.82 10.28
CA GLY A 140 -6.53 0.11 9.01
C GLY A 140 -6.68 -1.40 9.10
N ALA A 141 -6.35 -2.09 7.99
CA ALA A 141 -6.45 -3.56 7.90
C ALA A 141 -5.50 -4.29 8.86
N ILE A 142 -4.41 -3.65 9.29
CA ILE A 142 -3.41 -4.18 10.23
C ILE A 142 -3.54 -3.41 11.55
N GLU A 143 -3.96 -4.07 12.61
CA GLU A 143 -4.22 -3.45 13.92
C GLU A 143 -3.03 -2.68 14.50
N THR A 144 -1.83 -3.17 14.26
CA THR A 144 -0.61 -2.59 14.82
C THR A 144 0.05 -1.55 13.94
N CYS A 145 -0.51 -1.27 12.75
CA CYS A 145 0.04 -0.28 11.85
C CYS A 145 -0.18 1.15 12.37
N ARG A 146 0.85 1.95 12.20
CA ARG A 146 0.86 3.38 12.46
C ARG A 146 1.65 4.11 11.38
N ASP A 147 1.36 5.36 11.20
CA ASP A 147 2.14 6.21 10.29
C ASP A 147 3.59 6.29 10.73
N THR A 148 4.48 6.27 9.75
CA THR A 148 5.92 6.43 9.92
C THR A 148 6.44 7.58 9.06
N THR A 149 7.64 8.06 9.38
CA THR A 149 8.33 9.12 8.64
C THR A 149 9.58 8.57 7.95
N HIS A 150 10.19 9.37 7.08
CA HIS A 150 11.47 9.00 6.45
C HIS A 150 12.62 8.89 7.47
N ASP A 151 12.56 9.66 8.57
CA ASP A 151 13.58 9.66 9.61
C ASP A 151 13.39 8.49 10.61
N ASP A 152 12.14 8.00 10.76
CA ASP A 152 11.79 6.84 11.59
C ASP A 152 10.86 5.91 10.78
N PRO A 153 11.42 5.18 9.79
CA PRO A 153 10.63 4.43 8.82
C PRO A 153 10.14 3.08 9.32
N ILE A 154 10.72 2.55 10.41
CA ILE A 154 10.46 1.22 10.90
C ILE A 154 10.21 1.22 12.42
N TYR A 155 9.44 0.27 12.89
CA TYR A 155 9.26 0.01 14.31
C TYR A 155 9.03 -1.48 14.57
N PHE A 156 9.28 -1.90 15.81
CA PHE A 156 9.08 -3.28 16.24
C PHE A 156 7.84 -3.37 17.12
N VAL A 157 7.09 -4.45 16.96
CA VAL A 157 5.91 -4.75 17.77
C VAL A 157 6.19 -6.00 18.59
N ASP A 158 6.08 -5.91 19.92
CA ASP A 158 6.21 -7.02 20.87
C ASP A 158 7.50 -7.86 20.69
N ASN A 159 8.63 -7.21 20.39
CA ASN A 159 9.91 -7.85 20.02
C ASN A 159 9.83 -8.74 18.76
N SER A 160 8.74 -8.67 18.03
CA SER A 160 8.62 -9.28 16.71
C SER A 160 9.14 -8.30 15.65
N PRO A 161 9.76 -8.79 14.57
CA PRO A 161 10.24 -7.88 13.54
C PRO A 161 9.06 -7.21 12.84
N ALA A 162 9.10 -5.97 12.93
CA ALA A 162 8.57 -4.78 12.25
C ALA A 162 7.38 -4.85 11.29
N ALA A 163 6.44 -3.95 11.52
CA ALA A 163 5.58 -3.39 10.49
C ALA A 163 6.26 -2.14 9.87
N PHE A 164 6.22 -1.98 8.55
CA PHE A 164 6.80 -0.84 7.83
C PHE A 164 5.75 -0.07 7.05
N SER A 165 5.82 1.25 7.09
CA SER A 165 4.89 2.12 6.35
C SER A 165 5.57 3.10 5.36
N GLN A 166 6.81 2.88 4.97
CA GLN A 166 7.59 3.89 4.23
C GLN A 166 7.25 4.06 2.75
N ALA A 167 6.70 3.04 2.08
CA ALA A 167 6.58 3.06 0.62
C ALA A 167 5.62 4.10 0.05
N ALA A 168 4.64 4.54 0.82
CA ALA A 168 3.60 5.45 0.35
C ALA A 168 4.15 6.84 0.01
N SER A 169 5.06 7.40 0.81
CA SER A 169 5.51 8.79 0.64
C SER A 169 6.38 9.03 -0.59
N VAL A 170 7.38 8.17 -0.85
CA VAL A 170 8.24 8.30 -2.05
C VAL A 170 7.43 8.07 -3.32
N THR A 171 6.56 7.10 -3.30
CA THR A 171 5.71 6.75 -4.45
C THR A 171 4.65 7.82 -4.68
N LEU A 172 4.07 8.37 -3.62
CA LEU A 172 3.14 9.49 -3.71
C LEU A 172 3.84 10.72 -4.30
N ALA A 173 5.06 11.04 -3.88
CA ALA A 173 5.85 12.15 -4.42
C ALA A 173 6.08 11.97 -5.93
N ASN A 174 6.51 10.78 -6.38
CA ASN A 174 6.72 10.49 -7.80
C ASN A 174 5.41 10.48 -8.61
N ALA A 175 4.31 9.99 -8.04
CA ALA A 175 3.01 9.99 -8.69
C ALA A 175 2.40 11.39 -8.77
N THR A 176 2.67 12.27 -7.81
CA THR A 176 2.15 13.65 -7.79
C THR A 176 3.02 14.63 -8.54
N LEU A 177 4.32 14.36 -8.75
CA LEU A 177 5.26 15.24 -9.43
C LEU A 177 4.76 15.73 -10.81
N PRO A 178 4.21 14.89 -11.71
CA PRO A 178 3.69 15.36 -13.00
C PRO A 178 2.56 16.39 -12.85
N TYR A 179 1.74 16.26 -11.82
CA TYR A 179 0.66 17.19 -11.51
C TYR A 179 1.18 18.50 -10.92
N LEU A 180 2.20 18.43 -10.06
CA LEU A 180 2.88 19.61 -9.53
C LEU A 180 3.58 20.40 -10.65
N LEU A 181 4.22 19.71 -11.58
CA LEU A 181 4.82 20.34 -12.76
C LEU A 181 3.78 21.04 -13.66
N GLN A 182 2.60 20.42 -13.87
CA GLN A 182 1.51 21.08 -14.59
C GLN A 182 1.03 22.35 -13.89
N MET A 183 0.93 22.34 -12.58
CA MET A 183 0.55 23.54 -11.81
C MET A 183 1.63 24.61 -11.83
N ALA A 184 2.91 24.23 -11.80
CA ALA A 184 4.04 25.16 -11.89
C ALA A 184 4.12 25.81 -13.27
N ASP A 185 3.87 25.05 -14.34
CA ASP A 185 4.01 25.49 -15.73
C ASP A 185 2.83 26.37 -16.18
N LYS A 186 1.59 25.96 -15.85
CA LYS A 186 0.35 26.62 -16.30
C LYS A 186 -0.25 27.59 -15.30
N GLY A 187 0.22 27.57 -14.06
CA GLY A 187 -0.45 28.19 -12.92
C GLY A 187 -1.64 27.35 -12.39
N PHE A 188 -2.01 27.56 -11.14
CA PHE A 188 -2.99 26.73 -10.43
C PHE A 188 -4.35 26.66 -11.15
N LYS A 189 -4.95 27.84 -11.47
CA LYS A 189 -6.29 27.89 -12.08
C LYS A 189 -6.32 27.15 -13.41
N LYS A 190 -5.41 27.47 -14.31
CA LYS A 190 -5.35 26.86 -15.65
C LYS A 190 -5.08 25.35 -15.61
N ALA A 191 -4.25 24.89 -14.69
CA ALA A 191 -4.02 23.47 -14.51
C ALA A 191 -5.28 22.73 -14.03
N MET A 192 -6.07 23.35 -13.13
CA MET A 192 -7.34 22.80 -12.66
C MET A 192 -8.42 22.79 -13.74
N GLU A 193 -8.47 23.83 -14.60
CA GLU A 193 -9.37 23.87 -15.76
C GLU A 193 -9.06 22.75 -16.75
N ASP A 194 -7.79 22.56 -17.08
CA ASP A 194 -7.34 21.63 -18.09
C ASP A 194 -7.36 20.17 -17.64
N ASN A 195 -7.24 19.91 -16.32
CA ASN A 195 -7.08 18.56 -15.78
C ASN A 195 -8.09 18.25 -14.68
N ARG A 196 -9.11 17.44 -15.05
CA ARG A 196 -10.15 17.02 -14.11
C ARG A 196 -9.62 16.21 -12.93
N LEU A 197 -8.55 15.43 -13.11
CA LEU A 197 -7.96 14.66 -12.00
C LEU A 197 -7.33 15.57 -10.95
N LEU A 198 -6.66 16.66 -11.38
CA LEU A 198 -6.19 17.70 -10.46
C LEU A 198 -7.35 18.36 -9.69
N ARG A 199 -8.46 18.70 -10.39
CA ARG A 199 -9.65 19.25 -9.73
C ARG A 199 -10.22 18.33 -8.67
N LEU A 200 -10.34 17.03 -8.96
CA LEU A 200 -10.83 16.05 -8.00
C LEU A 200 -9.90 15.88 -6.79
N GLY A 201 -8.62 16.15 -6.96
CA GLY A 201 -7.64 16.17 -5.86
C GLY A 201 -7.63 17.45 -5.01
N MET A 202 -8.35 18.50 -5.44
CA MET A 202 -8.44 19.75 -4.70
C MET A 202 -9.29 19.55 -3.44
N THR A 203 -8.69 19.76 -2.28
CA THR A 203 -9.36 19.58 -0.98
C THR A 203 -10.07 20.85 -0.52
N CYS A 204 -9.45 22.00 -0.79
CA CYS A 204 -10.01 23.31 -0.48
C CYS A 204 -9.48 24.37 -1.44
N TYR A 205 -10.27 25.43 -1.62
CA TYR A 205 -9.87 26.63 -2.37
C TYR A 205 -10.67 27.84 -1.87
N ASP A 206 -9.98 28.94 -1.63
CA ASP A 206 -10.55 30.22 -1.18
C ASP A 206 -11.54 30.05 0.00
N GLY A 207 -11.13 29.30 1.01
CA GLY A 207 -11.91 29.04 2.22
C GLY A 207 -13.05 28.04 2.07
N LYS A 208 -13.31 27.50 0.87
CA LYS A 208 -14.35 26.50 0.58
C LYS A 208 -13.76 25.10 0.57
N LEU A 209 -14.45 24.13 1.18
CA LEU A 209 -14.08 22.72 1.12
C LEU A 209 -14.63 22.08 -0.16
N THR A 210 -13.75 21.51 -0.97
CA THR A 210 -14.09 20.89 -2.25
C THR A 210 -14.02 19.37 -2.20
N LEU A 211 -13.45 18.78 -1.14
CA LEU A 211 -13.50 17.34 -0.90
C LEU A 211 -14.68 17.01 0.02
N LYS A 212 -15.70 16.36 -0.55
CA LYS A 212 -16.98 16.08 0.11
C LYS A 212 -16.82 15.29 1.42
N GLU A 213 -15.94 14.28 1.40
CA GLU A 213 -15.65 13.46 2.59
C GLU A 213 -15.11 14.31 3.76
N THR A 214 -14.19 15.22 3.48
CA THR A 214 -13.61 16.12 4.48
C THR A 214 -14.66 17.10 5.02
N ALA A 215 -15.51 17.63 4.16
CA ALA A 215 -16.57 18.54 4.57
C ALA A 215 -17.57 17.84 5.52
N LEU A 216 -17.98 16.62 5.20
CA LEU A 216 -18.86 15.81 6.05
C LEU A 216 -18.23 15.49 7.41
N LYS A 217 -16.96 15.08 7.43
CA LYS A 217 -16.22 14.79 8.68
C LYS A 217 -16.10 16.00 9.60
N GLN A 218 -15.92 17.17 9.01
CA GLN A 218 -15.77 18.42 9.76
C GLN A 218 -17.11 19.15 10.02
N ASN A 219 -18.24 18.57 9.60
CA ASN A 219 -19.55 19.19 9.64
C ASN A 219 -19.57 20.61 9.05
N ARG A 220 -18.95 20.77 7.86
CA ARG A 220 -18.83 22.02 7.11
C ARG A 220 -19.50 21.92 5.75
N GLU A 221 -19.82 23.06 5.16
CA GLU A 221 -20.38 23.13 3.81
C GLU A 221 -19.39 22.59 2.77
N TRP A 222 -19.89 21.82 1.82
CA TRP A 222 -19.16 21.31 0.68
C TRP A 222 -19.48 22.14 -0.58
N THR A 223 -18.46 22.41 -1.39
CA THR A 223 -18.59 23.07 -2.70
C THR A 223 -18.06 22.14 -3.77
N ASP A 224 -18.81 21.92 -4.85
CA ASP A 224 -18.36 21.10 -5.98
C ASP A 224 -17.19 21.79 -6.69
N ALA A 225 -16.08 21.08 -6.87
CA ALA A 225 -14.89 21.59 -7.53
C ALA A 225 -15.14 21.89 -9.02
N ASP A 226 -16.01 21.11 -9.71
CA ASP A 226 -16.35 21.33 -11.10
C ASP A 226 -17.22 22.60 -11.28
N GLU A 227 -18.05 22.97 -10.30
CA GLU A 227 -18.80 24.22 -10.31
C GLU A 227 -17.93 25.40 -9.94
N LEU A 228 -17.01 25.22 -8.98
CA LEU A 228 -16.13 26.30 -8.56
C LEU A 228 -15.22 26.80 -9.69
N VAL A 229 -14.71 25.90 -10.51
CA VAL A 229 -13.82 26.24 -11.67
C VAL A 229 -14.53 27.03 -12.74
N LYS A 230 -15.86 26.87 -12.92
CA LYS A 230 -16.62 27.64 -13.92
C LYS A 230 -16.74 29.13 -13.62
N VAL A 231 -16.45 29.54 -12.41
CA VAL A 231 -16.61 30.93 -11.94
C VAL A 231 -15.27 31.63 -11.65
N TRP A 232 -14.15 31.07 -12.08
CA TRP A 232 -12.79 31.62 -11.89
C TRP A 232 -12.42 32.75 -12.85
#